data_3a0e3e1d0717c799ad009f7b8d4e4b6e
#
_entry.id   3a0e3e1d0717c799ad009f7b8d4e4b6e
#
_cell.length_a   1.000
_cell.length_b   1.000
_cell.length_c   1.000
_cell.angle_alpha   90.00
_cell.angle_beta   90.00
_cell.angle_gamma   90.00
#
_symmetry.space_group_name_H-M   'P 1'
#
loop_
_entity.id
_entity.type
_entity.pdbx_description
1 polymer ?
#
loop_
_entity_poly.entity_id
_entity_poly.type
_entity_poly.pdbx_seq_one_letter_code
_entity_poly.pdbx_strand_id
1 'polypeptide(L)'
;MVKTKKSLGQNFLTDELILNRILETVNPRKQDKFFEIGCGRGALTKRLMPKIKRIDGVEIDKDLISSLRKLESSSTDLTIHQGSVLKINLDKLSRNKSKFRVIGNLPYNLSSKIMLWTFSNAEHIFDIHYMFQKEFGERLVSPPGNKTYGRLSVLTQYMFDSENLFEILPESFTPKPSVDSIFLKFQPKLQKDINSLEAIRLQELTRLM
;
A
#
# COMPACT_ATOMS: atom_id res chain seq x y z
N MET A 1 -1.81 25.58 5.82
CA MET A 1 -1.99 24.29 5.11
C MET A 1 -0.73 24.00 4.30
N VAL A 2 -0.19 22.77 4.39
CA VAL A 2 0.95 22.33 3.56
C VAL A 2 0.49 22.26 2.10
N LYS A 3 1.22 22.92 1.19
CA LYS A 3 0.93 22.89 -0.26
C LYS A 3 1.22 21.50 -0.82
N THR A 4 0.39 21.04 -1.76
CA THR A 4 0.62 19.78 -2.50
C THR A 4 1.82 19.90 -3.43
N LYS A 5 2.65 18.87 -3.47
CA LYS A 5 3.83 18.80 -4.35
C LYS A 5 3.53 17.91 -5.55
N LYS A 6 3.32 18.52 -6.72
CA LYS A 6 3.06 17.78 -7.97
C LYS A 6 4.16 16.76 -8.30
N SER A 7 5.43 17.09 -8.00
CA SER A 7 6.59 16.21 -8.20
C SER A 7 6.52 14.91 -7.38
N LEU A 8 5.76 14.89 -6.29
CA LEU A 8 5.54 13.71 -5.46
C LEU A 8 4.25 12.94 -5.81
N GLY A 9 3.48 13.41 -6.81
CA GLY A 9 2.22 12.76 -7.20
C GLY A 9 1.16 12.75 -6.09
N GLN A 10 1.12 13.78 -5.25
CA GLN A 10 0.26 13.83 -4.06
C GLN A 10 -1.21 14.06 -4.42
N ASN A 11 -2.08 13.08 -4.17
CA ASN A 11 -3.53 13.19 -4.16
C ASN A 11 -4.03 12.68 -2.80
N PHE A 12 -4.39 13.58 -1.90
CA PHE A 12 -4.82 13.21 -0.55
C PHE A 12 -6.28 12.80 -0.56
N LEU A 13 -6.58 11.62 -0.04
CA LEU A 13 -7.95 11.18 0.18
C LEU A 13 -8.58 12.04 1.29
N THR A 14 -9.70 12.69 0.98
CA THR A 14 -10.38 13.63 1.89
C THR A 14 -11.84 13.28 2.13
N ASP A 15 -12.39 12.33 1.38
CA ASP A 15 -13.76 11.86 1.48
C ASP A 15 -13.94 10.97 2.72
N GLU A 16 -14.74 11.45 3.67
CA GLU A 16 -15.02 10.76 4.94
C GLU A 16 -15.76 9.43 4.75
N LEU A 17 -16.68 9.34 3.78
CA LEU A 17 -17.44 8.13 3.51
C LEU A 17 -16.52 7.03 2.94
N ILE A 18 -15.65 7.40 2.02
CA ILE A 18 -14.66 6.47 1.45
C ILE A 18 -13.65 6.03 2.52
N LEU A 19 -13.16 6.95 3.36
CA LEU A 19 -12.26 6.61 4.46
C LEU A 19 -12.91 5.64 5.45
N ASN A 20 -14.18 5.81 5.78
CA ASN A 20 -14.91 4.90 6.64
C ASN A 20 -15.10 3.53 5.95
N ARG A 21 -15.48 3.51 4.68
CA ARG A 21 -15.60 2.28 3.89
C ARG A 21 -14.29 1.49 3.84
N ILE A 22 -13.14 2.17 3.68
CA ILE A 22 -11.81 1.55 3.75
C ILE A 22 -11.63 0.86 5.11
N LEU A 23 -11.90 1.55 6.22
CA LEU A 23 -11.75 0.98 7.55
C LEU A 23 -12.65 -0.23 7.80
N GLU A 24 -13.90 -0.19 7.34
CA GLU A 24 -14.84 -1.32 7.43
C GLU A 24 -14.33 -2.52 6.63
N THR A 25 -13.86 -2.27 5.40
CA THR A 25 -13.36 -3.32 4.51
C THR A 25 -12.05 -3.94 5.03
N VAL A 26 -11.12 -3.12 5.50
CA VAL A 26 -9.83 -3.56 6.08
C VAL A 26 -10.05 -4.28 7.41
N ASN A 27 -11.08 -3.91 8.16
CA ASN A 27 -11.47 -4.49 9.45
C ASN A 27 -10.26 -4.66 10.41
N PRO A 28 -9.62 -3.55 10.84
CA PRO A 28 -8.45 -3.59 11.71
C PRO A 28 -8.79 -4.13 13.11
N ARG A 29 -7.93 -5.01 13.64
CA ARG A 29 -8.07 -5.59 14.97
C ARG A 29 -7.00 -5.04 15.91
N LYS A 30 -7.26 -5.05 17.21
CA LYS A 30 -6.37 -4.49 18.25
C LYS A 30 -4.93 -5.00 18.18
N GLN A 31 -4.73 -6.26 17.85
CA GLN A 31 -3.42 -6.91 17.77
C GLN A 31 -2.70 -6.68 16.42
N ASP A 32 -3.37 -6.13 15.42
CA ASP A 32 -2.77 -5.92 14.10
C ASP A 32 -1.62 -4.92 14.17
N LYS A 33 -0.63 -5.14 13.32
CA LYS A 33 0.47 -4.23 13.07
C LYS A 33 0.35 -3.71 11.65
N PHE A 34 0.17 -2.42 11.52
CA PHE A 34 0.07 -1.82 10.20
C PHE A 34 1.38 -1.20 9.76
N PHE A 35 1.65 -1.26 8.46
CA PHE A 35 2.65 -0.47 7.78
C PHE A 35 1.96 0.39 6.72
N GLU A 36 1.92 1.71 6.92
CA GLU A 36 1.28 2.66 6.02
C GLU A 36 2.28 3.29 5.07
N ILE A 37 2.04 3.15 3.76
CA ILE A 37 2.87 3.75 2.72
C ILE A 37 2.27 5.08 2.29
N GLY A 38 3.03 6.17 2.48
CA GLY A 38 2.58 7.50 2.13
C GLY A 38 1.50 8.01 3.08
N CYS A 39 1.86 8.21 4.34
CA CYS A 39 0.90 8.68 5.38
C CYS A 39 0.23 10.00 5.03
N GLY A 40 0.86 10.83 4.21
CA GLY A 40 0.30 12.08 3.76
C GLY A 40 -0.08 13.00 4.91
N ARG A 41 -1.33 13.44 4.94
CA ARG A 41 -1.89 14.26 6.03
C ARG A 41 -2.42 13.42 7.21
N GLY A 42 -2.18 12.10 7.18
CA GLY A 42 -2.60 11.18 8.23
C GLY A 42 -4.07 10.79 8.15
N ALA A 43 -4.69 10.79 6.97
CA ALA A 43 -6.10 10.48 6.82
C ALA A 43 -6.44 9.03 7.23
N LEU A 44 -5.66 8.07 6.79
CA LEU A 44 -5.77 6.66 7.20
C LEU A 44 -5.15 6.44 8.59
N THR A 45 -3.96 7.01 8.85
CA THR A 45 -3.26 6.92 10.14
C THR A 45 -4.19 7.24 11.31
N LYS A 46 -4.86 8.40 11.28
CA LYS A 46 -5.78 8.85 12.34
C LYS A 46 -6.93 7.90 12.60
N ARG A 47 -7.40 7.20 11.58
CA ARG A 47 -8.52 6.26 11.69
C ARG A 47 -8.10 4.89 12.14
N LEU A 48 -6.89 4.46 11.80
CA LEU A 48 -6.32 3.19 12.24
C LEU A 48 -5.94 3.25 13.73
N MET A 49 -5.30 4.33 14.18
CA MET A 49 -4.77 4.48 15.54
C MET A 49 -5.73 4.06 16.66
N PRO A 50 -7.01 4.48 16.71
CA PRO A 50 -7.89 4.08 17.81
C PRO A 50 -8.25 2.58 17.78
N LYS A 51 -8.01 1.88 16.67
CA LYS A 51 -8.40 0.48 16.48
C LYS A 51 -7.27 -0.53 16.70
N ILE A 52 -6.01 -0.07 16.69
CA ILE A 52 -4.80 -0.91 16.73
C ILE A 52 -3.81 -0.45 17.78
N LYS A 53 -2.80 -1.28 18.09
CA LYS A 53 -1.74 -0.93 19.05
C LYS A 53 -0.49 -0.35 18.40
N ARG A 54 -0.22 -0.70 17.14
CA ARG A 54 1.00 -0.29 16.46
C ARG A 54 0.78 0.01 14.99
N ILE A 55 1.36 1.13 14.57
CA ILE A 55 1.45 1.53 13.17
C ILE A 55 2.83 2.11 12.88
N ASP A 56 3.51 1.55 11.90
CA ASP A 56 4.70 2.12 11.29
C ASP A 56 4.28 2.79 9.99
N GLY A 57 4.58 4.07 9.82
CA GLY A 57 4.26 4.81 8.60
C GLY A 57 5.52 5.30 7.91
N VAL A 58 5.53 5.33 6.58
CA VAL A 58 6.61 5.95 5.81
C VAL A 58 6.09 7.13 5.00
N GLU A 59 6.79 8.29 5.12
CA GLU A 59 6.46 9.50 4.38
C GLU A 59 7.74 10.16 3.83
N ILE A 60 7.70 10.55 2.55
CA ILE A 60 8.83 11.17 1.88
C ILE A 60 8.81 12.70 2.02
N ASP A 61 7.63 13.29 2.17
CA ASP A 61 7.47 14.74 2.30
C ASP A 61 7.79 15.23 3.71
N LYS A 62 8.94 15.89 3.82
CA LYS A 62 9.44 16.46 5.09
C LYS A 62 8.45 17.41 5.76
N ASP A 63 7.66 18.14 4.97
CA ASP A 63 6.72 19.14 5.49
C ASP A 63 5.53 18.51 6.21
N LEU A 64 5.26 17.23 5.95
CA LEU A 64 4.18 16.46 6.59
C LEU A 64 4.62 15.75 7.87
N ILE A 65 5.92 15.45 8.02
CA ILE A 65 6.45 14.64 9.14
C ILE A 65 6.12 15.25 10.51
N SER A 66 6.28 16.57 10.66
CA SER A 66 6.04 17.22 11.94
C SER A 66 4.59 17.12 12.40
N SER A 67 3.65 17.20 11.46
CA SER A 67 2.22 17.03 11.76
C SER A 67 1.84 15.59 12.02
N LEU A 68 2.47 14.64 11.33
CA LEU A 68 2.25 13.21 11.59
C LEU A 68 2.76 12.80 12.97
N ARG A 69 3.93 13.25 13.38
CA ARG A 69 4.48 12.97 14.71
C ARG A 69 3.62 13.54 15.86
N LYS A 70 2.89 14.62 15.60
CA LYS A 70 1.93 15.19 16.58
C LYS A 70 0.70 14.31 16.81
N LEU A 71 0.49 13.27 15.99
CA LEU A 71 -0.60 12.32 16.16
C LEU A 71 -0.30 11.26 17.24
N GLU A 72 0.91 11.24 17.79
CA GLU A 72 1.28 10.31 18.85
C GLU A 72 0.24 10.33 19.99
N SER A 73 -0.14 9.15 20.44
CA SER A 73 -1.08 8.98 21.53
C SER A 73 -0.57 7.90 22.49
N SER A 74 -1.00 7.96 23.73
CA SER A 74 -0.63 6.96 24.75
C SER A 74 -1.17 5.55 24.46
N SER A 75 -2.14 5.42 23.55
CA SER A 75 -2.81 4.14 23.27
C SER A 75 -2.28 3.41 22.04
N THR A 76 -1.50 4.08 21.18
CA THR A 76 -1.00 3.52 19.91
C THR A 76 0.46 3.89 19.71
N ASP A 77 1.30 2.87 19.49
CA ASP A 77 2.71 3.03 19.12
C ASP A 77 2.78 3.46 17.64
N LEU A 78 2.94 4.78 17.42
CA LEU A 78 3.11 5.38 16.09
C LEU A 78 4.57 5.67 15.82
N THR A 79 5.13 5.04 14.80
CA THR A 79 6.49 5.35 14.32
C THR A 79 6.43 5.87 12.89
N ILE A 80 6.93 7.09 12.66
CA ILE A 80 7.01 7.69 11.30
C ILE A 80 8.44 7.66 10.78
N HIS A 81 8.64 6.86 9.73
CA HIS A 81 9.90 6.75 8.99
C HIS A 81 9.93 7.80 7.88
N GLN A 82 10.88 8.76 7.99
CA GLN A 82 11.06 9.76 6.94
C GLN A 82 11.87 9.20 5.79
N GLY A 83 11.32 9.18 4.58
CA GLY A 83 12.05 8.76 3.39
C GLY A 83 11.20 7.96 2.40
N SER A 84 11.89 7.30 1.47
CA SER A 84 11.24 6.47 0.45
C SER A 84 10.99 5.06 0.97
N VAL A 85 9.77 4.55 0.76
CA VAL A 85 9.40 3.15 1.04
C VAL A 85 10.33 2.15 0.36
N LEU A 86 10.86 2.49 -0.82
CA LEU A 86 11.77 1.62 -1.59
C LEU A 86 13.09 1.33 -0.86
N LYS A 87 13.41 2.07 0.20
CA LYS A 87 14.60 1.87 1.06
C LYS A 87 14.27 1.18 2.38
N ILE A 88 12.99 0.92 2.65
CA ILE A 88 12.55 0.23 3.86
C ILE A 88 12.61 -1.28 3.64
N ASN A 89 13.14 -2.00 4.61
CA ASN A 89 13.07 -3.45 4.69
C ASN A 89 12.19 -3.82 5.88
N LEU A 90 11.08 -4.51 5.64
CA LEU A 90 10.13 -4.89 6.68
C LEU A 90 10.69 -5.91 7.67
N ASP A 91 11.65 -6.74 7.26
CA ASP A 91 12.35 -7.66 8.17
C ASP A 91 12.99 -6.92 9.34
N LYS A 92 13.67 -5.81 9.06
CA LYS A 92 14.32 -4.96 10.07
C LYS A 92 13.34 -4.28 11.04
N LEU A 93 12.08 -4.09 10.61
CA LEU A 93 11.02 -3.49 11.41
C LEU A 93 10.22 -4.56 12.16
N SER A 94 10.24 -5.80 11.67
CA SER A 94 9.50 -6.91 12.26
C SER A 94 10.12 -7.32 13.58
N ARG A 95 9.43 -7.04 14.70
CA ARG A 95 9.78 -7.61 15.99
C ARG A 95 9.11 -8.98 16.11
N ASN A 96 9.85 -10.00 16.52
CA ASN A 96 9.33 -11.37 16.74
C ASN A 96 8.69 -12.04 15.52
N LYS A 97 9.21 -11.79 14.31
CA LYS A 97 8.71 -12.35 13.04
C LYS A 97 7.21 -12.11 12.76
N SER A 98 6.61 -11.12 13.42
CA SER A 98 5.20 -10.80 13.20
C SER A 98 5.02 -10.06 11.88
N LYS A 99 4.04 -10.50 11.09
CA LYS A 99 3.74 -9.91 9.79
C LYS A 99 2.99 -8.59 9.91
N PHE A 100 3.22 -7.70 8.95
CA PHE A 100 2.51 -6.44 8.82
C PHE A 100 1.28 -6.58 7.92
N ARG A 101 0.23 -5.84 8.25
CA ARG A 101 -0.82 -5.47 7.32
C ARG A 101 -0.40 -4.18 6.64
N VAL A 102 -0.24 -4.21 5.31
CA VAL A 102 0.26 -3.06 4.57
C VAL A 102 -0.90 -2.30 3.95
N ILE A 103 -0.91 -0.98 4.11
CA ILE A 103 -1.95 -0.12 3.55
C ILE A 103 -1.33 1.13 2.93
N GLY A 104 -1.96 1.68 1.90
CA GLY A 104 -1.51 2.95 1.35
C GLY A 104 -2.38 3.50 0.23
N ASN A 105 -2.51 4.84 0.21
CA ASN A 105 -2.93 5.60 -0.96
C ASN A 105 -1.67 5.95 -1.74
N LEU A 106 -1.33 5.11 -2.72
CA LEU A 106 -0.02 5.15 -3.36
C LEU A 106 0.13 6.30 -4.37
N PRO A 107 1.31 6.96 -4.42
CA PRO A 107 1.59 7.90 -5.49
C PRO A 107 1.65 7.16 -6.84
N TYR A 108 0.82 7.57 -7.80
CA TYR A 108 0.59 6.85 -9.05
C TYR A 108 1.86 6.60 -9.87
N ASN A 109 2.77 7.57 -9.88
CA ASN A 109 4.05 7.46 -10.59
C ASN A 109 5.03 6.44 -9.98
N LEU A 110 4.74 5.95 -8.77
CA LEU A 110 5.58 4.97 -8.08
C LEU A 110 4.92 3.59 -7.95
N SER A 111 3.69 3.42 -8.42
CA SER A 111 2.90 2.19 -8.23
C SER A 111 3.65 0.92 -8.64
N SER A 112 4.29 0.90 -9.81
CA SER A 112 5.08 -0.26 -10.27
C SER A 112 6.29 -0.55 -9.36
N LYS A 113 6.99 0.49 -8.92
CA LYS A 113 8.16 0.35 -8.04
C LYS A 113 7.75 -0.14 -6.65
N ILE A 114 6.61 0.34 -6.15
CA ILE A 114 6.06 -0.09 -4.86
C ILE A 114 5.60 -1.55 -4.95
N MET A 115 4.99 -1.98 -6.05
CA MET A 115 4.66 -3.40 -6.25
C MET A 115 5.91 -4.29 -6.24
N LEU A 116 7.01 -3.88 -6.89
CA LEU A 116 8.28 -4.62 -6.84
C LEU A 116 8.84 -4.68 -5.41
N TRP A 117 8.78 -3.58 -4.65
CA TRP A 117 9.12 -3.56 -3.24
C TRP A 117 8.24 -4.50 -2.42
N THR A 118 6.94 -4.54 -2.71
CA THR A 118 5.98 -5.42 -2.05
C THR A 118 6.32 -6.89 -2.28
N PHE A 119 6.66 -7.28 -3.52
CA PHE A 119 7.12 -8.64 -3.82
C PHE A 119 8.35 -9.03 -3.00
N SER A 120 9.33 -8.13 -2.87
CA SER A 120 10.56 -8.39 -2.11
C SER A 120 10.36 -8.48 -0.60
N ASN A 121 9.21 -8.01 -0.08
CA ASN A 121 8.87 -8.05 1.35
C ASN A 121 7.69 -8.97 1.66
N ALA A 122 7.20 -9.78 0.70
CA ALA A 122 5.95 -10.54 0.82
C ALA A 122 5.93 -11.51 2.03
N GLU A 123 7.06 -12.09 2.41
CA GLU A 123 7.19 -12.99 3.57
C GLU A 123 6.90 -12.30 4.90
N HIS A 124 7.08 -10.96 4.98
CA HIS A 124 6.82 -10.14 6.17
C HIS A 124 5.43 -9.51 6.17
N ILE A 125 4.60 -9.84 5.16
CA ILE A 125 3.28 -9.24 4.98
C ILE A 125 2.20 -10.29 5.24
N PHE A 126 1.16 -9.87 5.99
CA PHE A 126 -0.05 -10.66 6.23
C PHE A 126 -1.07 -10.43 5.12
N ASP A 127 -1.43 -9.16 4.87
CA ASP A 127 -2.26 -8.71 3.77
C ASP A 127 -1.88 -7.28 3.34
N ILE A 128 -2.38 -6.89 2.17
CA ILE A 128 -2.07 -5.61 1.54
C ILE A 128 -3.36 -4.97 1.07
N HIS A 129 -3.49 -3.67 1.31
CA HIS A 129 -4.63 -2.86 0.86
C HIS A 129 -4.11 -1.60 0.21
N TYR A 130 -4.09 -1.58 -1.12
CA TYR A 130 -3.55 -0.45 -1.88
C TYR A 130 -4.60 0.24 -2.74
N MET A 131 -4.44 1.55 -2.84
CA MET A 131 -5.17 2.38 -3.77
C MET A 131 -4.25 2.74 -4.94
N PHE A 132 -4.73 2.47 -6.16
CA PHE A 132 -4.03 2.72 -7.41
C PHE A 132 -4.88 3.55 -8.35
N GLN A 133 -4.28 4.08 -9.44
CA GLN A 133 -5.06 4.43 -10.62
C GLN A 133 -5.80 3.18 -11.14
N LYS A 134 -7.04 3.36 -11.58
CA LYS A 134 -7.92 2.26 -12.01
C LYS A 134 -7.26 1.39 -13.07
N GLU A 135 -6.75 1.97 -14.15
CA GLU A 135 -6.10 1.22 -15.23
C GLU A 135 -4.90 0.39 -14.72
N PHE A 136 -4.08 0.96 -13.85
CA PHE A 136 -2.95 0.24 -13.28
C PHE A 136 -3.40 -0.93 -12.39
N GLY A 137 -4.38 -0.70 -11.53
CA GLY A 137 -4.92 -1.74 -10.66
C GLY A 137 -5.59 -2.88 -11.45
N GLU A 138 -6.40 -2.54 -12.45
CA GLU A 138 -7.03 -3.52 -13.35
C GLU A 138 -5.99 -4.39 -14.08
N ARG A 139 -4.85 -3.79 -14.47
CA ARG A 139 -3.73 -4.54 -15.08
C ARG A 139 -3.18 -5.59 -14.12
N LEU A 140 -3.02 -5.30 -12.82
CA LEU A 140 -2.49 -6.25 -11.85
C LEU A 140 -3.35 -7.51 -11.74
N VAL A 141 -4.67 -7.37 -11.85
CA VAL A 141 -5.66 -8.46 -11.70
C VAL A 141 -6.21 -8.97 -13.03
N SER A 142 -5.69 -8.49 -14.15
CA SER A 142 -6.13 -8.88 -15.49
C SER A 142 -5.89 -10.37 -15.73
N PRO A 143 -6.87 -11.12 -16.28
CA PRO A 143 -6.69 -12.54 -16.60
C PRO A 143 -5.75 -12.74 -17.80
N PRO A 144 -5.10 -13.93 -17.90
CA PRO A 144 -4.30 -14.30 -19.07
C PRO A 144 -5.11 -14.19 -20.39
N GLY A 145 -4.44 -13.74 -21.46
CA GLY A 145 -5.09 -13.54 -22.77
C GLY A 145 -5.69 -12.14 -22.97
N ASN A 146 -5.81 -11.33 -21.93
CA ASN A 146 -6.21 -9.93 -22.05
C ASN A 146 -5.02 -9.07 -22.52
N LYS A 147 -5.29 -8.03 -23.32
CA LYS A 147 -4.26 -7.07 -23.80
C LYS A 147 -3.55 -6.31 -22.67
N THR A 148 -4.21 -6.16 -21.52
CA THR A 148 -3.65 -5.52 -20.32
C THR A 148 -2.80 -6.45 -19.47
N TYR A 149 -2.86 -7.79 -19.73
CA TYR A 149 -2.05 -8.78 -19.03
C TYR A 149 -0.57 -8.63 -19.38
N GLY A 150 0.25 -8.42 -18.38
CA GLY A 150 1.67 -8.18 -18.60
C GLY A 150 2.50 -8.65 -17.41
N ARG A 151 3.78 -8.28 -17.43
CA ARG A 151 4.76 -8.71 -16.41
C ARG A 151 4.26 -8.58 -14.98
N LEU A 152 3.68 -7.42 -14.62
CA LEU A 152 3.19 -7.20 -13.26
C LEU A 152 1.97 -8.05 -12.95
N SER A 153 1.11 -8.33 -13.93
CA SER A 153 -0.03 -9.25 -13.76
C SER A 153 0.47 -10.66 -13.41
N VAL A 154 1.47 -11.16 -14.17
CA VAL A 154 2.08 -12.48 -13.91
C VAL A 154 2.65 -12.55 -12.51
N LEU A 155 3.51 -11.59 -12.12
CA LEU A 155 4.16 -11.57 -10.81
C LEU A 155 3.14 -11.44 -9.67
N THR A 156 2.15 -10.56 -9.83
CA THR A 156 1.11 -10.36 -8.82
C THR A 156 0.31 -11.64 -8.61
N GLN A 157 -0.18 -12.26 -9.68
CA GLN A 157 -1.03 -13.46 -9.59
C GLN A 157 -0.24 -14.72 -9.20
N TYR A 158 1.07 -14.74 -9.44
CA TYR A 158 1.95 -15.79 -8.93
C TYR A 158 2.11 -15.69 -7.40
N MET A 159 2.33 -14.49 -6.88
CA MET A 159 2.68 -14.28 -5.47
C MET A 159 1.48 -14.03 -4.55
N PHE A 160 0.37 -13.53 -5.10
CA PHE A 160 -0.78 -13.09 -4.32
C PHE A 160 -2.11 -13.59 -4.89
N ASP A 161 -3.05 -13.86 -3.99
CA ASP A 161 -4.47 -13.83 -4.30
C ASP A 161 -4.92 -12.37 -4.25
N SER A 162 -5.67 -11.94 -5.27
CA SER A 162 -6.05 -10.54 -5.47
C SER A 162 -7.56 -10.38 -5.47
N GLU A 163 -8.04 -9.33 -4.82
CA GLU A 163 -9.46 -8.98 -4.76
C GLU A 163 -9.66 -7.50 -5.11
N ASN A 164 -10.58 -7.23 -6.04
CA ASN A 164 -11.04 -5.89 -6.31
C ASN A 164 -12.14 -5.54 -5.30
N LEU A 165 -11.86 -4.59 -4.41
CA LEU A 165 -12.78 -4.23 -3.34
C LEU A 165 -13.80 -3.19 -3.78
N PHE A 166 -13.34 -2.06 -4.34
CA PHE A 166 -14.20 -1.01 -4.91
C PHE A 166 -13.43 0.07 -5.65
N GLU A 167 -14.14 0.82 -6.47
CA GLU A 167 -13.64 2.00 -7.17
C GLU A 167 -13.86 3.27 -6.34
N ILE A 168 -12.99 4.28 -6.56
CA ILE A 168 -13.02 5.57 -5.88
C ILE A 168 -12.94 6.67 -6.92
N LEU A 169 -13.95 7.54 -6.91
CA LEU A 169 -14.04 8.65 -7.84
C LEU A 169 -13.02 9.76 -7.51
N PRO A 170 -12.58 10.52 -8.52
CA PRO A 170 -11.59 11.59 -8.35
C PRO A 170 -12.01 12.67 -7.35
N GLU A 171 -13.31 12.91 -7.17
CA GLU A 171 -13.88 13.87 -6.23
C GLU A 171 -13.48 13.60 -4.77
N SER A 172 -13.18 12.34 -4.45
CA SER A 172 -12.77 11.92 -3.09
C SER A 172 -11.38 12.43 -2.70
N PHE A 173 -10.63 13.04 -3.64
CA PHE A 173 -9.23 13.46 -3.43
C PHE A 173 -9.03 14.98 -3.54
N THR A 174 -8.02 15.49 -2.84
CA THR A 174 -7.54 16.86 -2.97
C THR A 174 -6.01 16.89 -3.09
N PRO A 175 -5.41 17.39 -4.23
CA PRO A 175 -6.10 17.78 -5.45
C PRO A 175 -6.80 16.60 -6.13
N LYS A 176 -7.82 16.89 -6.92
CA LYS A 176 -8.55 15.90 -7.71
C LYS A 176 -7.63 15.32 -8.79
N PRO A 177 -7.43 13.98 -8.86
CA PRO A 177 -6.73 13.33 -9.96
C PRO A 177 -7.57 13.36 -11.25
N SER A 178 -6.92 13.11 -12.38
CA SER A 178 -7.58 13.08 -13.70
C SER A 178 -8.29 11.77 -14.03
N VAL A 179 -8.11 10.74 -13.21
CA VAL A 179 -8.60 9.38 -13.45
C VAL A 179 -9.15 8.78 -12.17
N ASP A 180 -10.04 7.79 -12.31
CA ASP A 180 -10.54 7.00 -11.20
C ASP A 180 -9.43 6.22 -10.51
N SER A 181 -9.68 5.88 -9.27
CA SER A 181 -8.85 4.99 -8.46
C SER A 181 -9.58 3.69 -8.17
N ILE A 182 -8.80 2.69 -7.84
CA ILE A 182 -9.30 1.37 -7.44
C ILE A 182 -8.62 0.95 -6.14
N PHE A 183 -9.39 0.40 -5.21
CA PHE A 183 -8.90 -0.15 -3.95
C PHE A 183 -8.84 -1.66 -4.05
N LEU A 184 -7.64 -2.21 -3.97
CA LEU A 184 -7.36 -3.63 -4.13
C LEU A 184 -6.82 -4.22 -2.84
N LYS A 185 -7.17 -5.49 -2.61
CA LYS A 185 -6.55 -6.32 -1.59
C LYS A 185 -5.67 -7.39 -2.24
N PHE A 186 -4.53 -7.66 -1.61
CA PHE A 186 -3.66 -8.77 -1.98
C PHE A 186 -3.34 -9.58 -0.74
N GLN A 187 -3.45 -10.90 -0.87
CA GLN A 187 -3.11 -11.85 0.18
C GLN A 187 -1.91 -12.68 -0.29
N PRO A 188 -0.74 -12.62 0.38
CA PRO A 188 0.38 -13.47 0.02
C PRO A 188 -0.01 -14.95 0.03
N LYS A 189 0.28 -15.67 -1.04
CA LYS A 189 0.12 -17.12 -1.11
C LYS A 189 1.07 -17.80 -0.13
N LEU A 190 0.73 -18.98 0.35
CA LEU A 190 1.57 -19.71 1.30
C LEU A 190 2.91 -20.04 0.65
N GLN A 191 4.01 -19.94 1.41
CA GLN A 191 5.39 -20.21 0.95
C GLN A 191 5.58 -21.61 0.34
N LYS A 192 4.69 -22.56 0.63
CA LYS A 192 4.69 -23.89 -0.02
C LYS A 192 4.41 -23.82 -1.51
N ASP A 193 3.70 -22.78 -1.94
CA ASP A 193 3.29 -22.57 -3.33
C ASP A 193 4.21 -21.58 -4.07
N ILE A 194 5.18 -20.96 -3.37
CA ILE A 194 6.11 -19.98 -3.92
C ILE A 194 7.53 -20.46 -3.65
N ASN A 195 8.16 -21.04 -4.65
CA ASN A 195 9.61 -21.27 -4.60
C ASN A 195 10.33 -19.94 -4.84
N SER A 196 11.13 -19.48 -3.87
CA SER A 196 11.88 -18.23 -3.96
C SER A 196 12.78 -18.15 -5.20
N LEU A 197 13.37 -19.28 -5.62
CA LEU A 197 14.15 -19.40 -6.85
C LEU A 197 13.28 -19.23 -8.09
N GLU A 198 12.06 -19.74 -8.09
CA GLU A 198 11.11 -19.57 -9.19
C GLU A 198 10.61 -18.13 -9.29
N ALA A 199 10.35 -17.47 -8.17
CA ALA A 199 9.99 -16.05 -8.15
C ALA A 199 11.09 -15.17 -8.72
N ILE A 200 12.37 -15.44 -8.40
CA ILE A 200 13.54 -14.74 -8.95
C ILE A 200 13.64 -15.01 -10.45
N ARG A 201 13.56 -16.28 -10.87
CA ARG A 201 13.59 -16.67 -12.29
C ARG A 201 12.44 -16.06 -13.08
N LEU A 202 11.24 -16.00 -12.49
CA LEU A 202 10.08 -15.37 -13.10
C LEU A 202 10.28 -13.85 -13.25
N GLN A 203 10.92 -13.19 -12.28
CA GLN A 203 11.30 -11.78 -12.41
C GLN A 203 12.32 -11.55 -13.53
N GLU A 204 13.30 -12.44 -13.70
CA GLU A 204 14.28 -12.39 -14.78
C GLU A 204 13.64 -12.65 -16.14
N LEU A 205 12.88 -13.73 -16.29
CA LEU A 205 12.18 -14.09 -17.53
C LEU A 205 11.22 -12.99 -17.99
N THR A 206 10.41 -12.45 -17.06
CA THR A 206 9.47 -11.37 -17.38
C THR A 206 10.14 -10.01 -17.61
N ARG A 207 11.45 -9.87 -17.36
CA ARG A 207 12.23 -8.67 -17.70
C ARG A 207 12.61 -8.60 -19.17
N LEU A 208 12.59 -9.76 -19.84
CA LEU A 208 12.89 -9.90 -21.27
C LEU A 208 11.64 -9.75 -22.16
N MET A 209 10.43 -9.70 -21.58
CA MET A 209 9.16 -9.41 -22.23
C MET A 209 8.83 -7.91 -22.19
#